data_e91e17279774629e134a9fd04616ae14
#
_entry.id   e91e17279774629e134a9fd04616ae14
#
_cell.length_a   1.000
_cell.length_b   1.000
_cell.length_c   1.000
_cell.angle_alpha   90.00
_cell.angle_beta   90.00
_cell.angle_gamma   90.00
#
_symmetry.space_group_name_H-M   'P 1'
#
loop_
_entity.id
_entity.type
_entity.pdbx_description
1 polymer ?
#
loop_
_entity_poly.entity_id
_entity_poly.type
_entity_poly.pdbx_seq_one_letter_code
_entity_poly.pdbx_strand_id
1 'polypeptide(L)'
;CNPNTLIQAIAEILDEKGIFLMERDVTINVTEYISLDICRQNKAIPFDIGGGKIKVCFSDTTNTRSVEVIRLLLLNKGLVMEKYITFEDNIMKLLSSLEGGAKKNIDTSGDVSGLVDSIIKTAIDKRASDIHIEPLEKSIRVRYRIDGRLVDAAKIENDKQTQIVGRLKAISN
;
A
#
# COMPACT_ATOMS: atom_id res chain seq x y z
N CYS A 1 22.53 13.03 9.93
CA CYS A 1 22.83 12.63 8.55
C CYS A 1 21.50 12.38 7.81
N ASN A 2 21.38 12.85 6.59
CA ASN A 2 20.15 12.62 5.81
C ASN A 2 20.09 11.13 5.38
N PRO A 3 19.04 10.37 5.65
CA PRO A 3 18.94 8.96 5.28
C PRO A 3 19.16 8.71 3.78
N ASN A 4 18.71 9.62 2.91
CA ASN A 4 18.96 9.53 1.47
C ASN A 4 20.45 9.60 1.13
N THR A 5 21.20 10.49 1.74
CA THR A 5 22.64 10.61 1.49
C THR A 5 23.39 9.35 1.95
N LEU A 6 22.98 8.78 3.07
CA LEU A 6 23.60 7.57 3.61
C LEU A 6 23.33 6.36 2.72
N ILE A 7 22.08 6.16 2.28
CA ILE A 7 21.74 5.02 1.42
C ILE A 7 22.38 5.13 0.03
N GLN A 8 22.55 6.34 -0.52
CA GLN A 8 23.28 6.55 -1.77
C GLN A 8 24.76 6.17 -1.64
N ALA A 9 25.42 6.56 -0.55
CA ALA A 9 26.82 6.20 -0.32
C ALA A 9 27.02 4.68 -0.18
N ILE A 10 26.08 3.98 0.49
CA ILE A 10 26.11 2.52 0.60
C ILE A 10 25.88 1.88 -0.77
N ALA A 11 24.94 2.39 -1.53
CA ALA A 11 24.62 1.89 -2.86
C ALA A 11 25.79 2.02 -3.84
N GLU A 12 26.52 3.14 -3.80
CA GLU A 12 27.75 3.33 -4.59
C GLU A 12 28.83 2.29 -4.25
N ILE A 13 29.02 1.97 -2.97
CA ILE A 13 29.98 0.94 -2.53
C ILE A 13 29.60 -0.44 -3.05
N LEU A 14 28.30 -0.74 -3.12
CA LEU A 14 27.77 -2.03 -3.54
C LEU A 14 27.47 -2.13 -5.05
N ASP A 15 27.74 -1.07 -5.80
CA ASP A 15 27.36 -0.96 -7.23
C ASP A 15 25.87 -1.24 -7.49
N GLU A 16 25.02 -0.73 -6.62
CA GLU A 16 23.58 -0.90 -6.64
C GLU A 16 22.87 0.47 -6.69
N LYS A 17 21.55 0.45 -6.96
CA LYS A 17 20.71 1.65 -6.90
C LYS A 17 20.15 1.82 -5.49
N GLY A 18 20.45 2.93 -4.82
CA GLY A 18 19.94 3.22 -3.49
C GLY A 18 18.73 4.14 -3.51
N ILE A 19 17.77 3.89 -2.63
CA ILE A 19 16.62 4.77 -2.42
C ILE A 19 16.12 4.65 -0.98
N PHE A 20 15.80 5.79 -0.35
CA PHE A 20 15.05 5.81 0.90
C PHE A 20 13.57 6.01 0.57
N LEU A 21 12.79 4.92 0.66
CA LEU A 21 11.38 4.92 0.28
C LEU A 21 10.51 5.65 1.32
N MET A 22 9.58 6.45 0.81
CA MET A 22 8.44 6.97 1.57
C MET A 22 7.15 6.28 1.08
N GLU A 23 6.08 6.36 1.86
CA GLU A 23 4.78 5.76 1.46
C GLU A 23 4.30 6.25 0.08
N ARG A 24 4.53 7.53 -0.25
CA ARG A 24 4.19 8.12 -1.55
C ARG A 24 4.95 7.53 -2.73
N ASP A 25 6.11 6.92 -2.49
CA ASP A 25 6.96 6.32 -3.54
C ASP A 25 6.48 4.90 -3.89
N VAL A 26 5.63 4.30 -3.03
CA VAL A 26 4.96 3.02 -3.30
C VAL A 26 3.72 3.31 -4.15
N THR A 27 3.90 3.25 -5.47
CA THR A 27 2.87 3.65 -6.45
C THR A 27 1.95 2.51 -6.88
N ILE A 28 2.26 1.29 -6.46
CA ILE A 28 1.55 0.05 -6.82
C ILE A 28 0.87 -0.58 -5.61
N ASN A 29 -0.13 -1.43 -5.87
CA ASN A 29 -0.67 -2.31 -4.84
C ASN A 29 0.27 -3.51 -4.67
N VAL A 30 1.11 -3.47 -3.64
CA VAL A 30 2.15 -4.48 -3.37
C VAL A 30 1.59 -5.91 -3.36
N THR A 31 0.40 -6.11 -2.76
CA THR A 31 -0.20 -7.44 -2.59
C THR A 31 -0.67 -8.09 -3.88
N GLU A 32 -0.85 -7.32 -4.95
CA GLU A 32 -1.14 -7.87 -6.29
C GLU A 32 0.06 -8.60 -6.89
N TYR A 33 1.26 -8.23 -6.48
CA TYR A 33 2.51 -8.78 -7.00
C TYR A 33 3.13 -9.81 -6.06
N ILE A 34 3.28 -9.46 -4.79
CA ILE A 34 3.91 -10.29 -3.76
C ILE A 34 3.13 -10.11 -2.45
N SER A 35 2.87 -11.20 -1.72
CA SER A 35 2.22 -11.10 -0.40
C SER A 35 3.14 -10.39 0.60
N LEU A 36 2.53 -9.67 1.58
CA LEU A 36 3.29 -8.93 2.59
C LEU A 36 4.15 -9.87 3.46
N ASP A 37 3.72 -11.11 3.68
CA ASP A 37 4.50 -12.12 4.41
C ASP A 37 5.80 -12.48 3.67
N ILE A 38 5.71 -12.69 2.34
CA ILE A 38 6.89 -12.96 1.51
C ILE A 38 7.81 -11.74 1.47
N CYS A 39 7.25 -10.53 1.36
CA CYS A 39 8.02 -9.29 1.44
C CYS A 39 8.79 -9.18 2.76
N ARG A 40 8.15 -9.52 3.88
CA ARG A 40 8.75 -9.49 5.21
C ARG A 40 9.84 -10.52 5.38
N GLN A 41 9.58 -11.77 4.99
CA GLN A 41 10.56 -12.87 5.08
C GLN A 41 11.82 -12.59 4.27
N ASN A 42 11.68 -11.96 3.11
CA ASN A 42 12.79 -11.66 2.21
C ASN A 42 13.34 -10.23 2.36
N LYS A 43 12.79 -9.45 3.32
CA LYS A 43 13.17 -8.05 3.57
C LYS A 43 13.21 -7.24 2.28
N ALA A 44 12.15 -7.36 1.49
CA ALA A 44 12.01 -6.76 0.17
C ALA A 44 10.63 -6.18 -0.02
N ILE A 45 10.51 -5.11 -0.80
CA ILE A 45 9.24 -4.48 -1.13
C ILE A 45 9.23 -4.00 -2.59
N PRO A 46 8.30 -4.48 -3.43
CA PRO A 46 8.04 -3.87 -4.72
C PRO A 46 7.33 -2.52 -4.51
N PHE A 47 7.76 -1.48 -5.21
CA PHE A 47 7.26 -0.13 -4.94
C PHE A 47 6.78 0.63 -6.18
N ASP A 48 7.26 0.29 -7.37
CA ASP A 48 6.89 0.99 -8.59
C ASP A 48 6.98 0.07 -9.80
N ILE A 49 6.26 0.38 -10.88
CA ILE A 49 6.30 -0.35 -12.14
C ILE A 49 6.33 0.64 -13.30
N GLY A 50 7.20 0.42 -14.25
CA GLY A 50 7.33 1.26 -15.44
C GLY A 50 8.17 0.58 -16.51
N GLY A 51 7.78 0.76 -17.79
CA GLY A 51 8.53 0.23 -18.92
C GLY A 51 8.69 -1.30 -18.93
N GLY A 52 7.70 -2.05 -18.39
CA GLY A 52 7.76 -3.52 -18.28
C GLY A 52 8.67 -4.04 -17.16
N LYS A 53 9.19 -3.16 -16.34
CA LYS A 53 10.02 -3.50 -15.18
C LYS A 53 9.32 -3.15 -13.89
N ILE A 54 9.45 -4.00 -12.87
CA ILE A 54 9.01 -3.74 -11.52
C ILE A 54 10.22 -3.44 -10.64
N LYS A 55 10.16 -2.31 -9.94
CA LYS A 55 11.24 -1.88 -9.03
C LYS A 55 11.00 -2.48 -7.66
N VAL A 56 12.03 -3.13 -7.12
CA VAL A 56 12.00 -3.79 -5.81
C VAL A 56 13.16 -3.33 -4.96
N CYS A 57 12.85 -2.84 -3.76
CA CYS A 57 13.86 -2.56 -2.74
C CYS A 57 14.13 -3.79 -1.88
N PHE A 58 15.40 -4.00 -1.60
CA PHE A 58 15.91 -5.01 -0.68
C PHE A 58 16.70 -4.33 0.45
N SER A 59 16.73 -4.94 1.61
CA SER A 59 17.64 -4.51 2.69
C SER A 59 19.05 -5.06 2.50
N ASP A 60 19.17 -6.16 1.77
CA ASP A 60 20.41 -6.84 1.47
C ASP A 60 20.33 -7.48 0.09
N THR A 61 21.02 -6.87 -0.89
CA THR A 61 21.09 -7.36 -2.26
C THR A 61 22.12 -8.48 -2.44
N THR A 62 22.96 -8.74 -1.43
CA THR A 62 23.93 -9.85 -1.42
C THR A 62 23.29 -11.18 -1.01
N ASN A 63 22.12 -11.13 -0.38
CA ASN A 63 21.31 -12.32 -0.09
C ASN A 63 20.68 -12.86 -1.38
N THR A 64 21.46 -13.65 -2.12
CA THR A 64 21.06 -14.20 -3.42
C THR A 64 19.79 -15.02 -3.36
N ARG A 65 19.53 -15.73 -2.23
CA ARG A 65 18.31 -16.52 -2.03
C ARG A 65 17.07 -15.63 -2.04
N SER A 66 17.07 -14.57 -1.24
CA SER A 66 15.94 -13.64 -1.15
C SER A 66 15.70 -12.93 -2.49
N VAL A 67 16.76 -12.49 -3.15
CA VAL A 67 16.68 -11.85 -4.46
C VAL A 67 16.08 -12.79 -5.50
N GLU A 68 16.51 -14.05 -5.52
CA GLU A 68 16.06 -15.06 -6.48
C GLU A 68 14.59 -15.45 -6.24
N VAL A 69 14.16 -15.63 -5.01
CA VAL A 69 12.75 -15.91 -4.66
C VAL A 69 11.84 -14.80 -5.21
N ILE A 70 12.16 -13.55 -4.94
CA ILE A 70 11.38 -12.41 -5.41
C ILE A 70 11.41 -12.31 -6.93
N ARG A 71 12.58 -12.51 -7.55
CA ARG A 71 12.75 -12.49 -9.00
C ARG A 71 11.86 -13.52 -9.71
N LEU A 72 11.87 -14.77 -9.22
CA LEU A 72 11.08 -15.86 -9.80
C LEU A 72 9.57 -15.61 -9.67
N LEU A 73 9.11 -15.10 -8.54
CA LEU A 73 7.70 -14.76 -8.33
C LEU A 73 7.22 -13.69 -9.32
N LEU A 74 8.03 -12.68 -9.57
CA LEU A 74 7.72 -11.60 -10.49
C LEU A 74 7.83 -12.04 -11.95
N LEU A 75 8.82 -12.88 -12.26
CA LEU A 75 8.99 -13.44 -13.59
C LEU A 75 7.80 -14.31 -14.00
N ASN A 76 7.23 -15.09 -13.07
CA ASN A 76 6.01 -15.87 -13.29
C ASN A 76 4.79 -14.99 -13.62
N LYS A 77 4.84 -13.70 -13.30
CA LYS A 77 3.83 -12.69 -13.66
C LYS A 77 4.21 -11.91 -14.93
N GLY A 78 5.26 -12.31 -15.62
CA GLY A 78 5.74 -11.65 -16.84
C GLY A 78 6.48 -10.33 -16.58
N LEU A 79 6.98 -10.10 -15.36
CA LEU A 79 7.64 -8.86 -14.97
C LEU A 79 9.14 -9.05 -14.78
N VAL A 80 9.90 -8.12 -15.29
CA VAL A 80 11.35 -8.05 -15.08
C VAL A 80 11.64 -7.20 -13.87
N MET A 81 12.41 -7.74 -12.92
CA MET A 81 12.76 -7.04 -11.68
C MET A 81 13.93 -6.09 -11.89
N GLU A 82 13.82 -4.89 -11.37
CA GLU A 82 14.91 -3.92 -11.19
C GLU A 82 15.20 -3.76 -9.70
N LYS A 83 16.44 -4.04 -9.29
CA LYS A 83 16.85 -4.03 -7.87
C LYS A 83 17.22 -2.64 -7.38
N TYR A 84 16.84 -2.36 -6.15
CA TYR A 84 17.24 -1.21 -5.36
C TYR A 84 17.62 -1.67 -3.95
N ILE A 85 18.47 -0.90 -3.27
CA ILE A 85 18.81 -1.12 -1.86
C ILE A 85 18.24 -0.02 -0.98
N THR A 86 17.75 -0.40 0.20
CA THR A 86 17.30 0.51 1.26
C THR A 86 17.58 -0.08 2.64
N PHE A 87 17.28 0.65 3.71
CA PHE A 87 17.42 0.15 5.06
C PHE A 87 16.31 -0.85 5.42
N GLU A 88 16.64 -1.88 6.20
CA GLU A 88 15.66 -2.87 6.69
C GLU A 88 14.51 -2.19 7.44
N ASP A 89 14.82 -1.28 8.36
CA ASP A 89 13.82 -0.52 9.12
C ASP A 89 12.86 0.26 8.21
N ASN A 90 13.36 0.75 7.07
CA ASN A 90 12.55 1.46 6.09
C ASN A 90 11.54 0.51 5.44
N ILE A 91 11.95 -0.69 5.02
CA ILE A 91 11.06 -1.72 4.49
C ILE A 91 10.03 -2.14 5.53
N MET A 92 10.46 -2.44 6.76
CA MET A 92 9.56 -2.91 7.81
C MET A 92 8.51 -1.86 8.21
N LYS A 93 8.87 -0.58 8.26
CA LYS A 93 7.92 0.51 8.48
C LYS A 93 6.88 0.61 7.37
N LEU A 94 7.32 0.53 6.11
CA LEU A 94 6.41 0.57 4.96
C LEU A 94 5.46 -0.64 4.94
N LEU A 95 5.97 -1.86 5.19
CA LEU A 95 5.14 -3.05 5.28
C LEU A 95 4.11 -2.95 6.41
N SER A 96 4.50 -2.44 7.58
CA SER A 96 3.58 -2.20 8.70
C SER A 96 2.54 -1.15 8.38
N SER A 97 2.91 -0.11 7.65
CA SER A 97 1.99 0.93 7.17
C SER A 97 0.98 0.36 6.17
N LEU A 98 1.44 -0.49 5.25
CA LEU A 98 0.58 -1.17 4.28
C LEU A 98 -0.36 -2.18 4.98
N GLU A 99 0.10 -2.90 6.00
CA GLU A 99 -0.75 -3.76 6.84
C GLU A 99 -1.73 -2.95 7.67
N GLY A 100 -1.29 -1.84 8.25
CA GLY A 100 -2.14 -0.89 8.97
C GLY A 100 -3.15 -0.20 8.05
N GLY A 101 -2.77 0.03 6.79
CA GLY A 101 -3.67 0.51 5.72
C GLY A 101 -4.66 -0.57 5.27
N ALA A 102 -4.26 -1.85 5.30
CA ALA A 102 -5.15 -2.99 5.04
C ALA A 102 -5.94 -3.41 6.31
N LYS A 103 -5.43 -3.09 7.51
CA LYS A 103 -6.04 -3.42 8.81
C LYS A 103 -6.61 -2.24 9.60
N LYS A 104 -6.58 -1.02 9.11
CA LYS A 104 -7.67 -0.09 9.40
C LYS A 104 -8.86 -0.52 8.52
N ASN A 105 -9.28 -1.77 8.71
CA ASN A 105 -10.62 -2.18 8.41
C ASN A 105 -11.49 -1.17 9.14
N ILE A 106 -12.16 -0.34 8.37
CA ILE A 106 -13.36 0.30 8.82
C ILE A 106 -14.13 -0.81 9.51
N ASP A 107 -14.29 -0.73 10.83
CA ASP A 107 -14.99 -1.76 11.58
C ASP A 107 -16.40 -1.90 11.01
N THR A 108 -16.55 -2.86 10.12
CA THR A 108 -17.82 -3.11 9.42
C THR A 108 -18.79 -3.91 10.30
N SER A 109 -18.35 -4.38 11.46
CA SER A 109 -19.13 -5.16 12.43
C SER A 109 -19.92 -4.31 13.41
N GLY A 110 -19.61 -2.99 13.50
CA GLY A 110 -20.27 -2.05 14.39
C GLY A 110 -21.57 -1.45 13.83
N ASP A 111 -22.19 -0.58 14.65
CA ASP A 111 -23.32 0.25 14.24
C ASP A 111 -22.94 1.13 13.04
N VAL A 112 -23.91 1.34 12.14
CA VAL A 112 -23.73 2.10 10.88
C VAL A 112 -23.26 3.53 11.13
N SER A 113 -23.65 4.14 12.27
CA SER A 113 -23.15 5.46 12.64
C SER A 113 -21.64 5.46 12.88
N GLY A 114 -21.13 4.49 13.64
CA GLY A 114 -19.69 4.32 13.86
C GLY A 114 -18.92 3.98 12.58
N LEU A 115 -19.53 3.23 11.68
CA LEU A 115 -18.96 2.90 10.37
C LEU A 115 -18.76 4.15 9.51
N VAL A 116 -19.78 4.99 9.37
CA VAL A 116 -19.71 6.24 8.60
C VAL A 116 -18.71 7.21 9.23
N ASP A 117 -18.71 7.36 10.54
CA ASP A 117 -17.76 8.21 11.26
C ASP A 117 -16.31 7.71 11.08
N SER A 118 -16.10 6.39 11.07
CA SER A 118 -14.78 5.76 10.80
C SER A 118 -14.31 6.01 9.36
N ILE A 119 -15.22 5.94 8.37
CA ILE A 119 -14.92 6.27 6.97
C ILE A 119 -14.44 7.71 6.85
N ILE A 120 -15.18 8.66 7.44
CA ILE A 120 -14.86 10.08 7.39
C ILE A 120 -13.53 10.37 8.11
N LYS A 121 -13.36 9.85 9.32
CA LYS A 121 -12.13 10.03 10.11
C LYS A 121 -10.91 9.51 9.36
N THR A 122 -11.01 8.31 8.78
CA THR A 122 -9.92 7.73 8.00
C THR A 122 -9.60 8.57 6.75
N ALA A 123 -10.61 9.16 6.10
CA ALA A 123 -10.40 10.05 4.97
C ALA A 123 -9.64 11.32 5.38
N ILE A 124 -9.99 11.91 6.54
CA ILE A 124 -9.32 13.09 7.09
C ILE A 124 -7.86 12.75 7.46
N ASP A 125 -7.63 11.64 8.16
CA ASP A 125 -6.29 11.17 8.56
C ASP A 125 -5.39 10.95 7.32
N LYS A 126 -5.97 10.46 6.22
CA LYS A 126 -5.28 10.24 4.94
C LYS A 126 -5.23 11.47 4.03
N ARG A 127 -5.78 12.61 4.46
CA ARG A 127 -5.88 13.85 3.68
C ARG A 127 -6.54 13.63 2.31
N ALA A 128 -7.57 12.79 2.28
CA ALA A 128 -8.33 12.57 1.07
C ALA A 128 -9.10 13.83 0.67
N SER A 129 -9.10 14.15 -0.63
CA SER A 129 -9.91 15.25 -1.18
C SER A 129 -11.38 14.86 -1.34
N ASP A 130 -11.65 13.58 -1.58
CA ASP A 130 -12.99 13.04 -1.83
C ASP A 130 -13.15 11.64 -1.27
N ILE A 131 -14.39 11.30 -0.89
CA ILE A 131 -14.82 9.96 -0.52
C ILE A 131 -15.81 9.47 -1.56
N HIS A 132 -15.48 8.40 -2.28
CA HIS A 132 -16.36 7.75 -3.23
C HIS A 132 -17.00 6.53 -2.60
N ILE A 133 -18.32 6.51 -2.57
CA ILE A 133 -19.12 5.39 -2.07
C ILE A 133 -19.94 4.85 -3.24
N GLU A 134 -19.55 3.69 -3.74
CA GLU A 134 -20.10 3.10 -4.94
C GLU A 134 -20.87 1.82 -4.59
N PRO A 135 -22.19 1.78 -4.80
CA PRO A 135 -22.94 0.55 -4.68
C PRO A 135 -22.59 -0.41 -5.83
N LEU A 136 -22.22 -1.62 -5.49
CA LEU A 136 -22.03 -2.75 -6.40
C LEU A 136 -23.15 -3.78 -6.19
N GLU A 137 -23.25 -4.78 -7.05
CA GLU A 137 -24.31 -5.79 -7.00
C GLU A 137 -24.43 -6.51 -5.65
N LYS A 138 -23.30 -6.82 -4.99
CA LYS A 138 -23.25 -7.57 -3.71
C LYS A 138 -22.55 -6.83 -2.57
N SER A 139 -22.13 -5.59 -2.78
CA SER A 139 -21.34 -4.84 -1.79
C SER A 139 -21.33 -3.35 -2.08
N ILE A 140 -20.91 -2.56 -1.11
CA ILE A 140 -20.60 -1.15 -1.26
C ILE A 140 -19.08 -1.01 -1.27
N ARG A 141 -18.56 -0.35 -2.29
CA ARG A 141 -17.14 -0.02 -2.39
C ARG A 141 -16.90 1.40 -1.90
N VAL A 142 -15.96 1.56 -0.99
CA VAL A 142 -15.51 2.87 -0.51
C VAL A 142 -14.10 3.12 -1.05
N ARG A 143 -13.91 4.27 -1.69
CA ARG A 143 -12.60 4.72 -2.19
C ARG A 143 -12.32 6.14 -1.74
N TYR A 144 -11.07 6.44 -1.50
CA TYR A 144 -10.58 7.78 -1.22
C TYR A 144 -9.80 8.33 -2.39
N ARG A 145 -9.99 9.62 -2.70
CA ARG A 145 -9.09 10.33 -3.60
C ARG A 145 -7.96 10.93 -2.78
N ILE A 146 -6.75 10.43 -2.97
CA ILE A 146 -5.54 10.89 -2.29
C ILE A 146 -4.54 11.29 -3.37
N ASP A 147 -4.04 12.52 -3.33
CA ASP A 147 -3.12 13.07 -4.34
C ASP A 147 -3.59 12.85 -5.79
N GLY A 148 -4.90 13.04 -6.03
CA GLY A 148 -5.53 12.88 -7.34
C GLY A 148 -5.83 11.44 -7.77
N ARG A 149 -5.46 10.43 -6.99
CA ARG A 149 -5.67 9.01 -7.29
C ARG A 149 -6.75 8.41 -6.41
N LEU A 150 -7.58 7.51 -6.98
CA LEU A 150 -8.57 6.75 -6.23
C LEU A 150 -7.92 5.49 -5.64
N VAL A 151 -8.00 5.36 -4.32
CA VAL A 151 -7.46 4.23 -3.53
C VAL A 151 -8.62 3.51 -2.86
N ASP A 152 -8.67 2.19 -2.95
CA ASP A 152 -9.67 1.39 -2.26
C ASP A 152 -9.49 1.49 -0.74
N ALA A 153 -10.59 1.76 -0.03
CA ALA A 153 -10.60 1.98 1.41
C ALA A 153 -11.34 0.88 2.16
N ALA A 154 -12.52 0.48 1.68
CA ALA A 154 -13.32 -0.57 2.29
C ALA A 154 -14.27 -1.22 1.29
N LYS A 155 -14.68 -2.44 1.62
CA LYS A 155 -15.79 -3.15 0.99
C LYS A 155 -16.76 -3.54 2.10
N ILE A 156 -18.03 -3.11 1.99
CA ILE A 156 -19.07 -3.26 2.98
C ILE A 156 -20.18 -4.11 2.37
N GLU A 157 -20.83 -4.94 3.16
CA GLU A 157 -21.95 -5.75 2.69
C GLU A 157 -23.18 -4.89 2.33
N ASN A 158 -23.98 -5.34 1.36
CA ASN A 158 -25.05 -4.54 0.77
C ASN A 158 -26.25 -4.33 1.70
N ASP A 159 -26.37 -5.14 2.76
CA ASP A 159 -27.43 -5.05 3.78
C ASP A 159 -27.41 -3.69 4.53
N LYS A 160 -26.26 -3.04 4.60
CA LYS A 160 -26.05 -1.75 5.27
C LYS A 160 -26.24 -0.52 4.35
N GLN A 161 -26.52 -0.71 3.06
CA GLN A 161 -26.56 0.38 2.06
C GLN A 161 -27.56 1.48 2.42
N THR A 162 -28.79 1.13 2.72
CA THR A 162 -29.86 2.10 3.02
C THR A 162 -29.52 2.94 4.27
N GLN A 163 -28.95 2.29 5.28
CA GLN A 163 -28.57 2.92 6.54
C GLN A 163 -27.37 3.87 6.37
N ILE A 164 -26.37 3.46 5.57
CA ILE A 164 -25.20 4.30 5.26
C ILE A 164 -25.63 5.57 4.51
N VAL A 165 -26.46 5.42 3.48
CA VAL A 165 -26.99 6.56 2.71
C VAL A 165 -27.83 7.47 3.60
N GLY A 166 -28.66 6.90 4.47
CA GLY A 166 -29.47 7.67 5.45
C GLY A 166 -28.60 8.48 6.40
N ARG A 167 -27.52 7.88 6.94
CA ARG A 167 -26.58 8.56 7.83
C ARG A 167 -25.80 9.67 7.13
N LEU A 168 -25.34 9.42 5.89
CA LEU A 168 -24.65 10.44 5.09
C LEU A 168 -25.53 11.65 4.82
N LYS A 169 -26.80 11.44 4.45
CA LYS A 169 -27.78 12.51 4.27
C LYS A 169 -27.99 13.32 5.56
N ALA A 170 -28.06 12.65 6.72
CA ALA A 170 -28.23 13.32 8.01
C ALA A 170 -27.04 14.18 8.43
N ILE A 171 -25.82 13.86 7.98
CA ILE A 171 -24.59 14.62 8.27
C ILE A 171 -24.42 15.79 7.31
N SER A 172 -24.99 15.70 6.10
CA SER A 172 -24.84 16.69 5.02
C SER A 172 -25.85 17.84 5.11
N ASN A 173 -26.80 17.80 6.05
CA ASN A 173 -27.74 18.87 6.38
C ASN A 173 -27.26 19.60 7.65
#